data_881b758b1517cc8b0b19a43d9f167a23
#
_entry.id   881b758b1517cc8b0b19a43d9f167a23
#
_cell.length_a   1.000
_cell.length_b   1.000
_cell.length_c   1.000
_cell.angle_alpha   90.00
_cell.angle_beta   90.00
_cell.angle_gamma   90.00
#
_symmetry.space_group_name_H-M   'P 1'
#
loop_
_entity.id
_entity.type
_entity.pdbx_description
1 polymer ?
#
loop_
_entity_poly.entity_id
_entity_poly.type
_entity_poly.pdbx_seq_one_letter_code
_entity_poly.pdbx_strand_id
1 'polypeptide(L)'
;VVGASGYVGGETLRLLVNHPEVEISMVTSRQHVGEYLHRIQPSLKGFTDLTFSELDYDKLTDQCDVVFTAVPHGTATEIVKALYDRGIKVIDLSADYRLHQQEAYDKWYGWEHPHPDYLPKSVFGVPELHREEIKKAQLVSCPGCMAVTSMLALAPLIKNDIIDTEHIVVDSKIGSSGAGSGSGTAHAMRAGVIRPYKPAKHRHTGEIEQELSEIAGKKIRVSMSPHAVDVVRGILCTNHTFMKKDIEEKELWKIYRQAYGDEKFVRLIR
;
A
#
# COMPACT_ATOMS: atom_id res chain seq x y z
N VAL A 1 14.14 -1.54 9.13
CA VAL A 1 12.82 -0.91 8.93
C VAL A 1 12.86 0.51 9.49
N VAL A 2 12.61 1.51 8.66
CA VAL A 2 12.55 2.93 9.02
C VAL A 2 11.10 3.29 9.40
N GLY A 3 10.89 3.86 10.60
CA GLY A 3 9.54 4.14 11.13
C GLY A 3 8.87 2.93 11.78
N ALA A 4 9.63 2.09 12.41
CA ALA A 4 9.20 0.81 12.98
C ALA A 4 8.26 0.92 14.20
N SER A 5 8.09 2.10 14.79
CA SER A 5 7.21 2.32 15.94
C SER A 5 5.72 2.46 15.58
N GLY A 6 5.40 2.74 14.31
CA GLY A 6 4.02 2.85 13.82
C GLY A 6 3.35 1.49 13.56
N TYR A 7 2.02 1.51 13.28
CA TYR A 7 1.27 0.27 12.97
C TYR A 7 1.83 -0.45 11.74
N VAL A 8 2.11 0.27 10.66
CA VAL A 8 2.63 -0.32 9.41
C VAL A 8 4.00 -0.94 9.64
N GLY A 9 4.91 -0.21 10.30
CA GLY A 9 6.24 -0.73 10.64
C GLY A 9 6.18 -1.95 11.55
N GLY A 10 5.33 -1.93 12.57
CA GLY A 10 5.12 -3.06 13.49
C GLY A 10 4.55 -4.30 12.80
N GLU A 11 3.56 -4.14 11.91
CA GLU A 11 3.01 -5.27 11.13
C GLU A 11 4.02 -5.81 10.11
N THR A 12 4.82 -4.93 9.49
CA THR A 12 5.92 -5.35 8.61
C THR A 12 6.92 -6.21 9.38
N LEU A 13 7.37 -5.76 10.55
CA LEU A 13 8.28 -6.52 11.40
C LEU A 13 7.67 -7.86 11.85
N ARG A 14 6.38 -7.90 12.21
CA ARG A 14 5.68 -9.14 12.58
C ARG A 14 5.70 -10.18 11.47
N LEU A 15 5.69 -9.76 10.21
CA LEU A 15 5.85 -10.67 9.07
C LEU A 15 7.31 -11.06 8.86
N LEU A 16 8.23 -10.11 8.96
CA LEU A 16 9.65 -10.32 8.69
C LEU A 16 10.35 -11.21 9.72
N VAL A 17 10.00 -11.13 11.01
CA VAL A 17 10.62 -11.99 12.05
C VAL A 17 10.40 -13.49 11.84
N ASN A 18 9.39 -13.86 11.04
CA ASN A 18 9.11 -15.24 10.69
C ASN A 18 9.46 -15.57 9.23
N HIS A 19 10.08 -14.65 8.50
CA HIS A 19 10.43 -14.87 7.11
C HIS A 19 11.75 -15.66 7.03
N PRO A 20 11.79 -16.80 6.31
CA PRO A 20 12.95 -17.70 6.32
C PRO A 20 14.23 -17.10 5.72
N GLU A 21 14.11 -16.11 4.84
CA GLU A 21 15.21 -15.50 4.10
C GLU A 21 15.55 -14.07 4.58
N VAL A 22 15.00 -13.63 5.71
CA VAL A 22 15.18 -12.25 6.17
C VAL A 22 15.73 -12.20 7.59
N GLU A 23 16.80 -11.45 7.77
CA GLU A 23 17.30 -11.01 9.06
C GLU A 23 16.98 -9.52 9.24
N ILE A 24 16.43 -9.16 10.41
CA ILE A 24 16.15 -7.77 10.73
C ILE A 24 17.39 -7.18 11.44
N SER A 25 18.19 -6.43 10.71
CA SER A 25 19.41 -5.81 11.21
C SER A 25 19.17 -4.50 11.96
N MET A 26 18.18 -3.68 11.54
CA MET A 26 17.98 -2.35 12.11
C MET A 26 16.52 -1.92 12.12
N VAL A 27 16.09 -1.25 13.20
CA VAL A 27 14.79 -0.61 13.36
C VAL A 27 14.99 0.83 13.83
N THR A 28 14.32 1.79 13.19
CA THR A 28 14.47 3.20 13.55
C THR A 28 13.18 3.84 14.04
N SER A 29 13.31 4.79 14.95
CA SER A 29 12.24 5.66 15.41
C SER A 29 12.82 7.00 15.84
N ARG A 30 12.10 8.10 15.65
CA ARG A 30 12.51 9.42 16.17
C ARG A 30 12.21 9.58 17.66
N GLN A 31 11.19 8.88 18.17
CA GLN A 31 10.65 9.08 19.52
C GLN A 31 11.15 8.05 20.53
N HIS A 32 11.63 6.89 20.07
CA HIS A 32 11.89 5.72 20.90
C HIS A 32 13.34 5.24 20.83
N VAL A 33 14.29 6.12 20.48
CA VAL A 33 15.71 5.77 20.39
C VAL A 33 16.22 5.19 21.72
N GLY A 34 16.88 4.02 21.64
CA GLY A 34 17.41 3.29 22.81
C GLY A 34 16.38 2.40 23.51
N GLU A 35 15.09 2.50 23.20
CA GLU A 35 14.09 1.60 23.76
C GLU A 35 14.06 0.24 23.01
N TYR A 36 13.76 -0.83 23.73
CA TYR A 36 13.54 -2.14 23.11
C TYR A 36 12.32 -2.11 22.20
N LEU A 37 12.44 -2.70 21.00
CA LEU A 37 11.36 -2.79 20.02
C LEU A 37 10.08 -3.39 20.62
N HIS A 38 10.17 -4.44 21.41
CA HIS A 38 9.03 -5.13 22.02
C HIS A 38 8.27 -4.29 23.08
N ARG A 39 8.85 -3.19 23.58
CA ARG A 39 8.11 -2.26 24.47
C ARG A 39 7.06 -1.47 23.70
N ILE A 40 7.33 -1.13 22.45
CA ILE A 40 6.44 -0.38 21.58
C ILE A 40 5.59 -1.31 20.73
N GLN A 41 6.15 -2.46 20.34
CA GLN A 41 5.50 -3.52 19.56
C GLN A 41 5.43 -4.82 20.38
N PRO A 42 4.50 -4.94 21.34
CA PRO A 42 4.48 -6.07 22.30
C PRO A 42 4.38 -7.46 21.66
N SER A 43 3.79 -7.54 20.46
CA SER A 43 3.68 -8.78 19.67
C SER A 43 5.03 -9.36 19.22
N LEU A 44 6.10 -8.57 19.32
CA LEU A 44 7.46 -8.98 18.93
C LEU A 44 8.32 -9.45 20.12
N LYS A 45 7.75 -9.49 21.33
CA LYS A 45 8.45 -10.00 22.52
C LYS A 45 8.81 -11.48 22.34
N GLY A 46 10.09 -11.79 22.55
CA GLY A 46 10.63 -13.15 22.39
C GLY A 46 11.05 -13.52 20.96
N PHE A 47 10.82 -12.65 19.98
CA PHE A 47 11.30 -12.84 18.61
C PHE A 47 12.59 -12.06 18.33
N THR A 48 12.79 -10.93 18.99
CA THR A 48 13.97 -10.08 18.80
C THR A 48 14.17 -9.16 20.00
N ASP A 49 15.43 -8.87 20.32
CA ASP A 49 15.86 -7.92 21.36
C ASP A 49 16.40 -6.61 20.77
N LEU A 50 16.06 -6.31 19.50
CA LEU A 50 16.47 -5.06 18.86
C LEU A 50 15.97 -3.84 19.64
N THR A 51 16.82 -2.81 19.67
CA THR A 51 16.49 -1.47 20.15
C THR A 51 16.33 -0.50 18.99
N PHE A 52 15.48 0.51 19.16
CA PHE A 52 15.35 1.56 18.17
C PHE A 52 16.62 2.40 18.09
N SER A 53 17.08 2.68 16.89
CA SER A 53 18.16 3.62 16.60
C SER A 53 17.65 4.90 15.93
N GLU A 54 18.49 5.90 15.85
CA GLU A 54 18.32 7.04 14.95
C GLU A 54 18.45 6.60 13.48
N LEU A 55 17.94 7.41 12.56
CA LEU A 55 18.12 7.20 11.14
C LEU A 55 19.56 7.57 10.76
N ASP A 56 20.32 6.58 10.34
CA ASP A 56 21.72 6.72 9.90
C ASP A 56 21.86 6.05 8.52
N TYR A 57 22.04 6.86 7.49
CA TYR A 57 22.08 6.37 6.10
C TYR A 57 23.32 5.52 5.82
N ASP A 58 24.45 5.83 6.43
CA ASP A 58 25.69 5.11 6.19
C ASP A 58 25.61 3.72 6.82
N LYS A 59 25.11 3.62 8.06
CA LYS A 59 24.84 2.32 8.69
C LYS A 59 23.80 1.49 7.93
N LEU A 60 22.73 2.13 7.41
CA LEU A 60 21.75 1.41 6.59
C LEU A 60 22.39 0.87 5.31
N THR A 61 23.29 1.63 4.69
CA THR A 61 23.99 1.21 3.47
C THR A 61 24.95 0.05 3.74
N ASP A 62 25.64 0.08 4.88
CA ASP A 62 26.63 -0.94 5.23
C ASP A 62 26.01 -2.26 5.73
N GLN A 63 24.80 -2.20 6.32
CA GLN A 63 24.23 -3.32 7.08
C GLN A 63 22.94 -3.89 6.47
N CYS A 64 22.36 -3.26 5.43
CA CYS A 64 21.07 -3.66 4.89
C CYS A 64 21.11 -3.83 3.38
N ASP A 65 20.59 -4.95 2.87
CA ASP A 65 20.33 -5.17 1.45
C ASP A 65 19.03 -4.49 0.97
N VAL A 66 18.04 -4.39 1.88
CA VAL A 66 16.71 -3.85 1.62
C VAL A 66 16.26 -3.00 2.80
N VAL A 67 15.69 -1.83 2.52
CA VAL A 67 15.11 -0.96 3.53
C VAL A 67 13.60 -0.78 3.29
N PHE A 68 12.81 -1.08 4.31
CA PHE A 68 11.37 -0.75 4.34
C PHE A 68 11.19 0.62 4.97
N THR A 69 10.46 1.52 4.31
CA THR A 69 10.10 2.84 4.86
C THR A 69 8.62 2.88 5.25
N ALA A 70 8.34 3.06 6.53
CA ALA A 70 7.00 3.08 7.12
C ALA A 70 6.76 4.40 7.90
N VAL A 71 7.03 5.51 7.24
CA VAL A 71 6.96 6.85 7.79
C VAL A 71 5.72 7.61 7.29
N PRO A 72 5.32 8.72 7.93
CA PRO A 72 4.22 9.54 7.45
C PRO A 72 4.44 10.07 6.02
N HIS A 73 3.34 10.27 5.28
CA HIS A 73 3.38 10.84 3.94
C HIS A 73 4.09 12.21 3.92
N GLY A 74 4.85 12.48 2.88
CA GLY A 74 5.71 13.65 2.73
C GLY A 74 7.05 13.55 3.47
N THR A 75 7.24 12.50 4.30
CA THR A 75 8.49 12.29 5.04
C THR A 75 9.44 11.32 4.32
N ALA A 76 8.90 10.41 3.52
CA ALA A 76 9.69 9.39 2.84
C ALA A 76 10.45 9.93 1.63
N THR A 77 10.07 11.07 1.06
CA THR A 77 10.67 11.62 -0.16
C THR A 77 12.19 11.70 -0.09
N GLU A 78 12.73 12.35 0.96
CA GLU A 78 14.18 12.50 1.15
C GLU A 78 14.85 11.18 1.56
N ILE A 79 14.18 10.38 2.39
CA ILE A 79 14.72 9.11 2.87
C ILE A 79 14.90 8.13 1.71
N VAL A 80 13.87 7.97 0.91
CA VAL A 80 13.88 7.07 -0.27
C VAL A 80 14.92 7.52 -1.27
N LYS A 81 14.96 8.83 -1.61
CA LYS A 81 15.97 9.37 -2.50
C LYS A 81 17.39 9.09 -2.00
N ALA A 82 17.67 9.40 -0.73
CA ALA A 82 18.99 9.20 -0.15
C ALA A 82 19.46 7.74 -0.15
N LEU A 83 18.55 6.79 0.09
CA LEU A 83 18.82 5.35 0.02
C LEU A 83 18.97 4.86 -1.42
N TYR A 84 18.09 5.33 -2.31
CA TYR A 84 18.15 4.98 -3.74
C TYR A 84 19.48 5.40 -4.36
N ASP A 85 19.95 6.63 -4.10
CA ASP A 85 21.22 7.15 -4.62
C ASP A 85 22.45 6.39 -4.09
N ARG A 86 22.30 5.72 -2.94
CA ARG A 86 23.32 4.83 -2.36
C ARG A 86 23.24 3.38 -2.87
N GLY A 87 22.36 3.09 -3.82
CA GLY A 87 22.20 1.76 -4.40
C GLY A 87 21.39 0.77 -3.57
N ILE A 88 20.80 1.20 -2.45
CA ILE A 88 19.96 0.34 -1.60
C ILE A 88 18.61 0.08 -2.24
N LYS A 89 18.12 -1.16 -2.12
CA LYS A 89 16.73 -1.49 -2.49
C LYS A 89 15.77 -0.95 -1.45
N VAL A 90 14.75 -0.22 -1.89
CA VAL A 90 13.76 0.40 -1.01
C VAL A 90 12.37 -0.13 -1.30
N ILE A 91 11.67 -0.55 -0.24
CA ILE A 91 10.23 -0.85 -0.29
C ILE A 91 9.53 0.23 0.53
N ASP A 92 8.92 1.18 -0.18
CA ASP A 92 8.23 2.31 0.44
C ASP A 92 6.76 1.98 0.72
N LEU A 93 6.39 1.99 2.00
CA LEU A 93 5.03 1.78 2.48
C LEU A 93 4.28 3.11 2.67
N SER A 94 4.95 4.24 2.41
CA SER A 94 4.32 5.57 2.42
C SER A 94 3.51 5.80 1.12
N ALA A 95 3.09 7.02 0.89
CA ALA A 95 2.40 7.38 -0.36
C ALA A 95 3.31 8.16 -1.33
N ASP A 96 4.56 8.37 -0.97
CA ASP A 96 5.37 9.42 -1.57
C ASP A 96 5.88 9.07 -2.98
N TYR A 97 5.89 7.78 -3.36
CA TYR A 97 6.34 7.31 -4.68
C TYR A 97 5.31 6.44 -5.42
N ARG A 98 4.00 6.53 -5.04
CA ARG A 98 2.94 5.71 -5.64
C ARG A 98 2.49 6.17 -7.01
N LEU A 99 2.46 7.49 -7.23
CA LEU A 99 2.00 8.08 -8.48
C LEU A 99 3.20 8.41 -9.35
N HIS A 100 3.10 8.12 -10.65
CA HIS A 100 4.23 8.24 -11.59
C HIS A 100 4.38 9.65 -12.18
N GLN A 101 3.42 10.55 -11.93
CA GLN A 101 3.38 11.88 -12.51
C GLN A 101 3.24 12.95 -11.43
N GLN A 102 3.99 14.05 -11.58
CA GLN A 102 3.96 15.21 -10.67
C GLN A 102 2.55 15.78 -10.51
N GLU A 103 1.83 15.98 -11.59
CA GLU A 103 0.49 16.57 -11.60
C GLU A 103 -0.53 15.72 -10.84
N ALA A 104 -0.27 14.43 -10.74
CA ALA A 104 -1.11 13.52 -9.94
C ALA A 104 -0.91 13.76 -8.43
N TYR A 105 0.29 14.14 -7.98
CA TYR A 105 0.52 14.54 -6.59
C TYR A 105 -0.20 15.85 -6.25
N ASP A 106 -0.13 16.85 -7.11
CA ASP A 106 -0.84 18.10 -6.92
C ASP A 106 -2.35 17.86 -6.80
N LYS A 107 -2.89 17.05 -7.69
CA LYS A 107 -4.32 16.74 -7.75
C LYS A 107 -4.82 15.95 -6.52
N TRP A 108 -4.08 14.88 -6.13
CA TRP A 108 -4.59 13.89 -5.18
C TRP A 108 -4.04 14.05 -3.77
N TYR A 109 -2.85 14.63 -3.64
CA TYR A 109 -2.17 14.84 -2.37
C TYR A 109 -2.11 16.31 -1.97
N GLY A 110 -2.23 17.25 -2.92
CA GLY A 110 -2.25 18.70 -2.69
C GLY A 110 -0.86 19.27 -2.39
N TRP A 111 0.19 18.63 -2.89
CA TRP A 111 1.57 19.12 -2.74
C TRP A 111 2.42 18.73 -3.95
N GLU A 112 3.45 19.55 -4.21
CA GLU A 112 4.43 19.32 -5.26
C GLU A 112 5.50 18.36 -4.79
N HIS A 113 5.73 17.26 -5.55
CA HIS A 113 6.72 16.26 -5.17
C HIS A 113 8.15 16.83 -5.36
N PRO A 114 9.03 16.81 -4.31
CA PRO A 114 10.34 17.46 -4.38
C PRO A 114 11.31 16.75 -5.35
N HIS A 115 11.06 15.49 -5.68
CA HIS A 115 11.91 14.65 -6.53
C HIS A 115 11.13 13.97 -7.65
N PRO A 116 10.54 14.72 -8.61
CA PRO A 116 9.69 14.14 -9.65
C PRO A 116 10.44 13.14 -10.56
N ASP A 117 11.75 13.32 -10.74
CA ASP A 117 12.60 12.43 -11.56
C ASP A 117 12.71 11.00 -10.99
N TYR A 118 12.32 10.77 -9.73
CA TYR A 118 12.30 9.45 -9.11
C TYR A 118 10.95 8.75 -9.25
N LEU A 119 9.88 9.45 -9.56
CA LEU A 119 8.55 8.87 -9.69
C LEU A 119 8.49 7.74 -10.74
N PRO A 120 9.04 7.91 -11.96
CA PRO A 120 9.05 6.85 -12.97
C PRO A 120 9.98 5.67 -12.64
N LYS A 121 10.86 5.80 -11.64
CA LYS A 121 11.78 4.73 -11.20
C LYS A 121 11.12 3.77 -10.22
N SER A 122 9.98 4.14 -9.67
CA SER A 122 9.22 3.34 -8.73
C SER A 122 8.38 2.30 -9.46
N VAL A 123 8.46 1.05 -9.03
CA VAL A 123 7.55 -0.02 -9.45
C VAL A 123 6.42 -0.11 -8.43
N PHE A 124 5.19 -0.20 -8.92
CA PHE A 124 4.03 -0.30 -8.04
C PHE A 124 3.96 -1.66 -7.36
N GLY A 125 3.92 -1.67 -6.03
CA GLY A 125 4.14 -2.84 -5.19
C GLY A 125 2.92 -3.75 -5.04
N VAL A 126 2.40 -4.26 -6.16
CA VAL A 126 1.35 -5.28 -6.21
C VAL A 126 1.91 -6.53 -6.89
N PRO A 127 2.49 -7.48 -6.14
CA PRO A 127 3.15 -8.66 -6.72
C PRO A 127 2.25 -9.48 -7.66
N GLU A 128 0.96 -9.50 -7.43
CA GLU A 128 -0.02 -10.21 -8.25
C GLU A 128 -0.19 -9.59 -9.66
N LEU A 129 0.26 -8.35 -9.84
CA LEU A 129 0.19 -7.63 -11.12
C LEU A 129 1.58 -7.35 -11.72
N HIS A 130 2.61 -7.14 -10.89
CA HIS A 130 3.93 -6.61 -11.28
C HIS A 130 5.11 -7.46 -10.77
N ARG A 131 4.93 -8.77 -10.60
CA ARG A 131 5.95 -9.65 -9.98
C ARG A 131 7.33 -9.57 -10.63
N GLU A 132 7.40 -9.58 -11.95
CA GLU A 132 8.67 -9.63 -12.67
C GLU A 132 9.38 -8.26 -12.67
N GLU A 133 8.62 -7.18 -12.62
CA GLU A 133 9.13 -5.82 -12.48
C GLU A 133 9.67 -5.61 -11.06
N ILE A 134 8.93 -6.04 -10.03
CA ILE A 134 9.32 -5.93 -8.62
C ILE A 134 10.63 -6.67 -8.35
N LYS A 135 10.85 -7.86 -8.93
CA LYS A 135 12.11 -8.60 -8.77
C LYS A 135 13.34 -7.82 -9.22
N LYS A 136 13.17 -6.92 -10.19
CA LYS A 136 14.26 -6.12 -10.79
C LYS A 136 14.35 -4.72 -10.22
N ALA A 137 13.33 -4.28 -9.49
CA ALA A 137 13.23 -2.93 -9.00
C ALA A 137 14.23 -2.62 -7.89
N GLN A 138 14.76 -1.42 -7.89
CA GLN A 138 15.47 -0.83 -6.76
C GLN A 138 14.52 -0.08 -5.84
N LEU A 139 13.44 0.49 -6.38
CA LEU A 139 12.39 1.18 -5.62
C LEU A 139 11.04 0.53 -5.90
N VAL A 140 10.39 0.05 -4.85
CA VAL A 140 9.02 -0.48 -4.89
C VAL A 140 8.14 0.40 -4.00
N SER A 141 7.04 0.95 -4.52
CA SER A 141 6.08 1.71 -3.72
C SER A 141 4.81 0.91 -3.47
N CYS A 142 4.54 0.61 -2.21
CA CYS A 142 3.36 -0.17 -1.83
C CYS A 142 2.07 0.65 -1.97
N PRO A 143 1.01 0.08 -2.54
CA PRO A 143 -0.27 0.77 -2.76
C PRO A 143 -0.97 1.15 -1.46
N GLY A 144 -1.91 2.08 -1.57
CA GLY A 144 -2.88 2.34 -0.52
C GLY A 144 -3.83 1.15 -0.33
N CYS A 145 -4.22 0.93 0.91
CA CYS A 145 -4.96 -0.28 1.31
C CYS A 145 -6.31 -0.46 0.59
N MET A 146 -7.10 0.60 0.39
CA MET A 146 -8.36 0.51 -0.38
C MET A 146 -8.09 0.47 -1.89
N ALA A 147 -6.95 1.02 -2.35
CA ALA A 147 -6.57 0.97 -3.76
C ALA A 147 -6.26 -0.46 -4.18
N VAL A 148 -5.38 -1.17 -3.48
CA VAL A 148 -5.04 -2.56 -3.82
C VAL A 148 -6.25 -3.48 -3.76
N THR A 149 -7.14 -3.29 -2.77
CA THR A 149 -8.37 -4.09 -2.63
C THR A 149 -9.25 -3.96 -3.87
N SER A 150 -9.39 -2.74 -4.42
CA SER A 150 -10.20 -2.49 -5.62
C SER A 150 -9.49 -2.94 -6.90
N MET A 151 -8.19 -2.68 -7.03
CA MET A 151 -7.41 -3.03 -8.21
C MET A 151 -7.37 -4.55 -8.44
N LEU A 152 -7.14 -5.35 -7.40
CA LEU A 152 -7.16 -6.81 -7.51
C LEU A 152 -8.53 -7.35 -7.94
N ALA A 153 -9.62 -6.70 -7.53
CA ALA A 153 -10.95 -7.10 -7.97
C ALA A 153 -11.23 -6.72 -9.43
N LEU A 154 -10.76 -5.56 -9.89
CA LEU A 154 -11.11 -5.00 -11.21
C LEU A 154 -10.15 -5.42 -12.34
N ALA A 155 -8.87 -5.63 -12.02
CA ALA A 155 -7.84 -5.91 -13.02
C ALA A 155 -8.15 -7.10 -13.94
N PRO A 156 -8.64 -8.28 -13.46
CA PRO A 156 -8.99 -9.38 -14.34
C PRO A 156 -10.11 -9.06 -15.30
N LEU A 157 -11.11 -8.28 -14.85
CA LEU A 157 -12.26 -7.90 -15.69
C LEU A 157 -11.84 -6.94 -16.80
N ILE A 158 -10.94 -6.01 -16.48
CA ILE A 158 -10.40 -5.03 -17.45
C ILE A 158 -9.48 -5.72 -18.45
N LYS A 159 -8.57 -6.58 -17.99
CA LYS A 159 -7.66 -7.37 -18.87
C LYS A 159 -8.42 -8.22 -19.89
N ASN A 160 -9.62 -8.68 -19.54
CA ASN A 160 -10.48 -9.49 -20.42
C ASN A 160 -11.55 -8.67 -21.16
N ASP A 161 -11.52 -7.34 -21.07
CA ASP A 161 -12.45 -6.40 -21.72
C ASP A 161 -13.93 -6.72 -21.47
N ILE A 162 -14.28 -7.10 -20.23
CA ILE A 162 -15.62 -7.58 -19.88
C ILE A 162 -16.52 -6.44 -19.41
N ILE A 163 -15.96 -5.44 -18.75
CA ILE A 163 -16.71 -4.35 -18.11
C ILE A 163 -16.58 -3.04 -18.86
N ASP A 164 -17.61 -2.21 -18.72
CA ASP A 164 -17.54 -0.82 -19.10
C ASP A 164 -16.58 -0.08 -18.17
N THR A 165 -15.54 0.50 -18.76
CA THR A 165 -14.51 1.25 -18.04
C THR A 165 -14.81 2.72 -17.85
N GLU A 166 -15.93 3.21 -18.38
CA GLU A 166 -16.41 4.59 -18.20
C GLU A 166 -17.18 4.77 -16.88
N HIS A 167 -17.74 3.67 -16.35
CA HIS A 167 -18.63 3.70 -15.19
C HIS A 167 -18.18 2.69 -14.12
N ILE A 168 -17.13 3.06 -13.36
CA ILE A 168 -16.63 2.25 -12.23
C ILE A 168 -16.88 3.01 -10.93
N VAL A 169 -17.62 2.39 -10.02
CA VAL A 169 -17.85 2.92 -8.66
C VAL A 169 -17.20 2.02 -7.63
N VAL A 170 -16.40 2.61 -6.77
CA VAL A 170 -15.73 1.93 -5.64
C VAL A 170 -16.33 2.42 -4.34
N ASP A 171 -17.04 1.55 -3.65
CA ASP A 171 -17.63 1.82 -2.33
C ASP A 171 -16.85 1.07 -1.25
N SER A 172 -15.99 1.79 -0.53
CA SER A 172 -15.03 1.22 0.41
C SER A 172 -15.46 1.41 1.87
N LYS A 173 -15.34 0.35 2.68
CA LYS A 173 -15.51 0.38 4.13
C LYS A 173 -14.16 0.05 4.77
N ILE A 174 -13.68 0.90 5.68
CA ILE A 174 -12.36 0.74 6.30
C ILE A 174 -12.41 0.82 7.81
N GLY A 175 -11.74 -0.11 8.45
CA GLY A 175 -11.55 -0.14 9.90
C GLY A 175 -10.64 0.98 10.41
N SER A 176 -10.67 1.22 11.72
CA SER A 176 -9.99 2.34 12.38
C SER A 176 -8.47 2.23 12.39
N SER A 177 -7.89 1.03 12.29
CA SER A 177 -6.43 0.85 12.19
C SER A 177 -5.82 1.54 10.95
N GLY A 178 -6.61 1.75 9.88
CA GLY A 178 -6.19 2.49 8.70
C GLY A 178 -5.87 3.97 8.94
N ALA A 179 -6.24 4.51 10.10
CA ALA A 179 -5.90 5.89 10.49
C ALA A 179 -4.49 6.01 11.11
N GLY A 180 -3.82 4.88 11.42
CA GLY A 180 -2.49 4.85 12.04
C GLY A 180 -2.52 4.98 13.57
N SER A 181 -1.37 4.77 14.20
CA SER A 181 -1.22 4.79 15.67
C SER A 181 -1.35 6.19 16.29
N GLY A 182 -1.05 7.25 15.54
CA GLY A 182 -1.11 8.63 16.01
C GLY A 182 -2.51 9.24 16.02
N SER A 183 -3.55 8.52 15.60
CA SER A 183 -4.91 9.08 15.44
C SER A 183 -5.78 9.04 16.71
N GLY A 184 -5.20 8.79 17.88
CA GLY A 184 -5.78 8.90 19.23
C GLY A 184 -7.23 8.43 19.39
N THR A 185 -8.18 9.26 19.02
CA THR A 185 -9.62 9.02 19.20
C THR A 185 -10.31 8.29 18.03
N ALA A 186 -9.56 7.80 17.02
CA ALA A 186 -10.16 7.24 15.81
C ALA A 186 -11.13 6.07 16.08
N HIS A 187 -10.83 5.22 17.05
CA HIS A 187 -11.72 4.12 17.43
C HIS A 187 -13.00 4.63 18.09
N ALA A 188 -12.87 5.55 19.07
CA ALA A 188 -14.01 6.11 19.78
C ALA A 188 -14.95 6.87 18.84
N MET A 189 -14.41 7.60 17.85
CA MET A 189 -15.20 8.33 16.86
C MET A 189 -15.95 7.43 15.87
N ARG A 190 -15.62 6.16 15.79
CA ARG A 190 -16.25 5.19 14.87
C ARG A 190 -17.20 4.23 15.59
N ALA A 191 -17.19 4.20 16.92
CA ALA A 191 -18.02 3.29 17.70
C ALA A 191 -19.51 3.49 17.39
N GLY A 192 -20.18 2.43 16.92
CA GLY A 192 -21.60 2.43 16.60
C GLY A 192 -22.00 3.25 15.36
N VAL A 193 -21.07 3.70 14.51
CA VAL A 193 -21.42 4.53 13.35
C VAL A 193 -20.75 4.06 12.06
N ILE A 194 -21.41 4.38 10.93
CA ILE A 194 -20.84 4.35 9.59
C ILE A 194 -20.75 5.79 9.09
N ARG A 195 -19.56 6.22 8.72
CA ARG A 195 -19.31 7.63 8.37
C ARG A 195 -18.59 7.74 7.02
N PRO A 196 -19.20 8.35 5.98
CA PRO A 196 -18.49 8.67 4.74
C PRO A 196 -17.45 9.78 4.99
N TYR A 197 -16.34 9.72 4.27
CA TYR A 197 -15.31 10.76 4.31
C TYR A 197 -14.65 10.92 2.94
N LYS A 198 -14.25 12.15 2.60
CA LYS A 198 -13.59 12.51 1.33
C LYS A 198 -14.24 11.85 0.09
N PRO A 199 -15.58 11.87 -0.10
CA PRO A 199 -16.20 11.29 -1.29
C PRO A 199 -15.65 11.97 -2.55
N ALA A 200 -15.38 11.19 -3.59
CA ALA A 200 -14.82 11.61 -4.88
C ALA A 200 -13.46 12.39 -4.82
N LYS A 201 -12.86 12.52 -3.63
CA LYS A 201 -11.60 13.26 -3.40
C LYS A 201 -10.57 12.45 -2.61
N HIS A 202 -10.78 11.15 -2.46
CA HIS A 202 -9.82 10.31 -1.74
C HIS A 202 -8.60 10.03 -2.62
N ARG A 203 -7.39 10.18 -2.07
CA ARG A 203 -6.10 10.02 -2.79
C ARG A 203 -5.92 8.64 -3.45
N HIS A 204 -6.49 7.57 -2.86
CA HIS A 204 -6.44 6.24 -3.47
C HIS A 204 -7.16 6.16 -4.83
N THR A 205 -8.04 7.11 -5.15
CA THR A 205 -8.64 7.22 -6.49
C THR A 205 -7.56 7.39 -7.57
N GLY A 206 -6.55 8.22 -7.30
CA GLY A 206 -5.44 8.43 -8.22
C GLY A 206 -4.62 7.16 -8.48
N GLU A 207 -4.38 6.36 -7.42
CA GLU A 207 -3.68 5.08 -7.54
C GLU A 207 -4.48 4.07 -8.39
N ILE A 208 -5.80 3.98 -8.13
CA ILE A 208 -6.70 3.08 -8.89
C ILE A 208 -6.79 3.52 -10.36
N GLU A 209 -6.98 4.81 -10.60
CA GLU A 209 -7.06 5.37 -11.97
C GLU A 209 -5.78 5.14 -12.75
N GLN A 210 -4.60 5.34 -12.13
CA GLN A 210 -3.29 5.11 -12.74
C GLN A 210 -3.15 3.65 -13.15
N GLU A 211 -3.23 2.73 -12.20
CA GLU A 211 -3.00 1.31 -12.41
C GLU A 211 -3.98 0.69 -13.41
N LEU A 212 -5.28 0.97 -13.25
CA LEU A 212 -6.29 0.43 -14.17
C LEU A 212 -6.18 1.03 -15.58
N SER A 213 -5.70 2.28 -15.71
CA SER A 213 -5.44 2.89 -17.02
C SER A 213 -4.25 2.25 -17.72
N GLU A 214 -3.19 1.92 -17.00
CA GLU A 214 -2.02 1.20 -17.52
C GLU A 214 -2.42 -0.20 -18.00
N ILE A 215 -3.20 -0.93 -17.21
CA ILE A 215 -3.74 -2.26 -17.58
C ILE A 215 -4.62 -2.19 -18.83
N ALA A 216 -5.46 -1.16 -18.93
CA ALA A 216 -6.39 -1.00 -20.05
C ALA A 216 -5.76 -0.42 -21.31
N GLY A 217 -4.57 0.18 -21.22
CA GLY A 217 -3.97 0.97 -22.30
C GLY A 217 -4.77 2.23 -22.70
N LYS A 218 -5.66 2.69 -21.82
CA LYS A 218 -6.49 3.89 -22.01
C LYS A 218 -6.87 4.49 -20.67
N LYS A 219 -7.22 5.77 -20.66
CA LYS A 219 -7.61 6.47 -19.45
C LYS A 219 -8.89 5.89 -18.85
N ILE A 220 -8.81 5.51 -17.59
CA ILE A 220 -9.94 5.09 -16.76
C ILE A 220 -10.21 6.15 -15.68
N ARG A 221 -11.48 6.29 -15.33
CA ARG A 221 -11.93 7.11 -14.21
C ARG A 221 -12.75 6.27 -13.25
N VAL A 222 -12.57 6.57 -11.94
CA VAL A 222 -13.24 5.85 -10.88
C VAL A 222 -13.92 6.83 -9.93
N SER A 223 -15.16 6.54 -9.57
CA SER A 223 -15.88 7.25 -8.51
C SER A 223 -15.73 6.48 -7.20
N MET A 224 -14.95 7.02 -6.25
CA MET A 224 -14.67 6.35 -4.98
C MET A 224 -15.37 7.03 -3.81
N SER A 225 -16.08 6.25 -2.99
CA SER A 225 -16.74 6.70 -1.76
C SER A 225 -16.25 5.86 -0.56
N PRO A 226 -15.28 6.34 0.22
CA PRO A 226 -14.80 5.64 1.41
C PRO A 226 -15.67 5.91 2.63
N HIS A 227 -15.88 4.87 3.45
CA HIS A 227 -16.62 4.92 4.71
C HIS A 227 -15.76 4.40 5.86
N ALA A 228 -15.70 5.15 6.94
CA ALA A 228 -15.18 4.68 8.21
C ALA A 228 -16.27 3.84 8.89
N VAL A 229 -15.91 2.64 9.34
CA VAL A 229 -16.85 1.70 9.98
C VAL A 229 -16.36 1.27 11.35
N ASP A 230 -17.29 0.79 12.17
CA ASP A 230 -17.04 0.35 13.55
C ASP A 230 -16.41 -1.05 13.59
N VAL A 231 -15.22 -1.17 13.00
CA VAL A 231 -14.34 -2.32 13.18
C VAL A 231 -12.91 -1.82 13.33
N VAL A 232 -12.06 -2.60 13.98
CA VAL A 232 -10.65 -2.21 14.15
C VAL A 232 -9.85 -2.46 12.88
N ARG A 233 -9.93 -3.67 12.33
CA ARG A 233 -9.14 -4.11 11.18
C ARG A 233 -10.04 -4.58 10.04
N GLY A 234 -9.55 -4.44 8.84
CA GLY A 234 -10.16 -4.91 7.62
C GLY A 234 -10.64 -3.81 6.70
N ILE A 235 -10.79 -4.18 5.43
CA ILE A 235 -11.33 -3.34 4.36
C ILE A 235 -12.26 -4.21 3.53
N LEU A 236 -13.45 -3.67 3.24
CA LEU A 236 -14.37 -4.20 2.25
C LEU A 236 -14.55 -3.16 1.16
N CYS A 237 -14.17 -3.49 -0.08
CA CYS A 237 -14.47 -2.69 -1.25
C CYS A 237 -15.52 -3.40 -2.10
N THR A 238 -16.67 -2.76 -2.29
CA THR A 238 -17.66 -3.18 -3.27
C THR A 238 -17.43 -2.37 -4.54
N ASN A 239 -17.09 -3.07 -5.63
CA ASN A 239 -16.85 -2.43 -6.92
C ASN A 239 -18.05 -2.67 -7.82
N HIS A 240 -18.77 -1.61 -8.18
CA HIS A 240 -19.90 -1.67 -9.07
C HIS A 240 -19.44 -1.34 -10.49
N THR A 241 -19.75 -2.23 -11.42
CA THR A 241 -19.40 -2.10 -12.83
C THR A 241 -20.55 -2.55 -13.70
N PHE A 242 -20.57 -2.14 -14.96
CA PHE A 242 -21.54 -2.56 -15.95
C PHE A 242 -20.87 -3.52 -16.94
N MET A 243 -21.51 -4.64 -17.20
CA MET A 243 -20.99 -5.62 -18.14
C MET A 243 -21.19 -5.14 -19.57
N LYS A 244 -20.20 -5.34 -20.45
CA LYS A 244 -20.30 -5.05 -21.89
C LYS A 244 -21.09 -6.09 -22.64
N LYS A 245 -21.17 -7.29 -22.11
CA LYS A 245 -21.86 -8.45 -22.67
C LYS A 245 -22.34 -9.36 -21.54
N ASP A 246 -23.34 -10.16 -21.82
CA ASP A 246 -23.74 -11.23 -20.91
C ASP A 246 -22.60 -12.22 -20.73
N ILE A 247 -22.33 -12.59 -19.48
CA ILE A 247 -21.31 -13.56 -19.11
C ILE A 247 -21.85 -14.45 -18.00
N GLU A 248 -21.62 -15.74 -18.12
CA GLU A 248 -22.01 -16.70 -17.08
C GLU A 248 -21.08 -16.63 -15.88
N GLU A 249 -21.61 -16.87 -14.68
CA GLU A 249 -20.83 -16.92 -13.43
C GLU A 249 -19.62 -17.85 -13.54
N LYS A 250 -19.80 -18.99 -14.22
CA LYS A 250 -18.72 -19.98 -14.44
C LYS A 250 -17.52 -19.38 -15.19
N GLU A 251 -17.79 -18.52 -16.18
CA GLU A 251 -16.75 -17.85 -16.95
C GLU A 251 -16.02 -16.80 -16.12
N LEU A 252 -16.75 -16.04 -15.28
CA LEU A 252 -16.13 -15.13 -14.30
C LEU A 252 -15.20 -15.87 -13.35
N TRP A 253 -15.65 -17.01 -12.81
CA TRP A 253 -14.81 -17.85 -11.96
C TRP A 253 -13.53 -18.32 -12.66
N LYS A 254 -13.61 -18.68 -13.95
CA LYS A 254 -12.46 -19.07 -14.75
C LYS A 254 -11.46 -17.94 -14.89
N ILE A 255 -11.92 -16.72 -15.17
CA ILE A 255 -11.09 -15.51 -15.32
C ILE A 255 -10.32 -15.22 -14.03
N TYR A 256 -11.01 -15.21 -12.88
CA TYR A 256 -10.35 -14.95 -11.60
C TYR A 256 -9.38 -16.07 -11.20
N ARG A 257 -9.70 -17.33 -11.49
CA ARG A 257 -8.77 -18.44 -11.24
C ARG A 257 -7.53 -18.37 -12.13
N GLN A 258 -7.67 -17.95 -13.37
CA GLN A 258 -6.52 -17.73 -14.25
C GLN A 258 -5.63 -16.58 -13.77
N ALA A 259 -6.24 -15.54 -13.21
CA ALA A 259 -5.50 -14.39 -12.70
C ALA A 259 -4.81 -14.68 -11.36
N TYR A 260 -5.47 -15.41 -10.45
CA TYR A 260 -5.05 -15.50 -9.05
C TYR A 260 -5.00 -16.90 -8.47
N GLY A 261 -5.18 -17.95 -9.27
CA GLY A 261 -5.22 -19.33 -8.77
C GLY A 261 -3.95 -19.77 -8.04
N ASP A 262 -2.79 -19.25 -8.47
CA ASP A 262 -1.48 -19.53 -7.89
C ASP A 262 -1.02 -18.45 -6.88
N GLU A 263 -1.83 -17.42 -6.62
CA GLU A 263 -1.48 -16.32 -5.73
C GLU A 263 -1.79 -16.66 -4.27
N LYS A 264 -0.74 -16.84 -3.46
CA LYS A 264 -0.83 -17.30 -2.06
C LYS A 264 -1.73 -16.43 -1.19
N PHE A 265 -1.78 -15.12 -1.44
CA PHE A 265 -2.48 -14.15 -0.61
C PHE A 265 -3.84 -13.72 -1.18
N VAL A 266 -4.21 -14.20 -2.37
CA VAL A 266 -5.54 -13.99 -2.95
C VAL A 266 -6.37 -15.25 -2.81
N ARG A 267 -7.54 -15.13 -2.20
CA ARG A 267 -8.49 -16.24 -2.02
C ARG A 267 -9.79 -15.92 -2.71
N LEU A 268 -10.18 -16.78 -3.64
CA LEU A 268 -11.47 -16.70 -4.32
C LEU A 268 -12.48 -17.50 -3.49
N ILE A 269 -13.50 -16.85 -2.99
CA ILE A 269 -14.55 -17.45 -2.17
C ILE A 269 -15.92 -17.21 -2.81
N ARG A 270 -16.86 -18.18 -2.62
CA ARG A 270 -18.27 -18.03 -2.99
C ARG A 270 -19.05 -17.33 -1.89
#